data_ddd52ead168806d0266013b3b2dccb7c
#
_entry.id   ddd52ead168806d0266013b3b2dccb7c
#
_cell.length_a   1.000
_cell.length_b   1.000
_cell.length_c   1.000
_cell.angle_alpha   90.00
_cell.angle_beta   90.00
_cell.angle_gamma   90.00
#
_symmetry.space_group_name_H-M   'P 1'
#
loop_
_entity.id
_entity.type
_entity.pdbx_description
1 polymer ?
#
loop_
_entity_poly.entity_id
_entity_poly.type
_entity_poly.pdbx_seq_one_letter_code
_entity_poly.pdbx_strand_id
1 'polypeptide(L)'
;FEKQMKYLAENNYQCLSMKEVENYYHGKKEISKKAVCLTFDDGYKNFNTVIKPIIKKYKLQATNFVIGYKTKTNNPLYLQKEDLKNDQYVEYYSHSYNMHHIGHLPYKKKIETMTIDEIKKDFEKNKGLVSTDYFAFPYGVSCQNAQDYLKSSSVKLAFSYNQNRHMTRHDKQYLLPRYLMFSNMPFFLFKWWVE
;
A
#
# COMPACT_ATOMS: atom_id res chain seq x y z
N PHE A 1 -3.19 16.21 -7.10
CA PHE A 1 -3.37 14.79 -7.44
C PHE A 1 -3.81 14.62 -8.90
N GLU A 2 -4.96 15.21 -9.35
CA GLU A 2 -5.50 14.96 -10.69
C GLU A 2 -4.51 15.33 -11.81
N LYS A 3 -3.75 16.43 -11.66
CA LYS A 3 -2.68 16.80 -12.60
C LYS A 3 -1.60 15.71 -12.76
N GLN A 4 -1.29 15.00 -11.66
CA GLN A 4 -0.34 13.87 -11.67
C GLN A 4 -0.93 12.68 -12.43
N MET A 5 -2.19 12.33 -12.19
CA MET A 5 -2.86 11.22 -12.88
C MET A 5 -3.01 11.48 -14.39
N LYS A 6 -3.39 12.73 -14.75
CA LYS A 6 -3.41 13.17 -16.14
C LYS A 6 -2.04 12.99 -16.80
N TYR A 7 -0.96 13.41 -16.15
CA TYR A 7 0.40 13.26 -16.67
C TYR A 7 0.76 11.78 -16.92
N LEU A 8 0.46 10.88 -15.98
CA LEU A 8 0.73 9.45 -16.17
C LEU A 8 0.00 8.91 -17.40
N ALA A 9 -1.28 9.22 -17.54
CA ALA A 9 -2.09 8.75 -18.67
C ALA A 9 -1.60 9.30 -20.02
N GLU A 10 -1.36 10.63 -20.12
CA GLU A 10 -0.92 11.29 -21.34
C GLU A 10 0.49 10.89 -21.78
N ASN A 11 1.34 10.41 -20.85
CA ASN A 11 2.69 9.94 -21.14
C ASN A 11 2.81 8.41 -21.22
N ASN A 12 1.67 7.70 -21.32
CA ASN A 12 1.59 6.24 -21.47
C ASN A 12 2.29 5.45 -20.35
N TYR A 13 2.17 5.90 -19.10
CA TYR A 13 2.62 5.13 -17.97
C TYR A 13 1.71 3.92 -17.74
N GLN A 14 2.30 2.74 -17.57
CA GLN A 14 1.59 1.55 -17.15
C GLN A 14 1.41 1.58 -15.63
N CYS A 15 0.18 1.68 -15.15
CA CYS A 15 -0.13 1.51 -13.73
C CYS A 15 -0.32 0.04 -13.42
N LEU A 16 0.51 -0.50 -12.51
CA LEU A 16 0.56 -1.92 -12.19
C LEU A 16 -0.38 -2.30 -11.05
N SER A 17 -1.04 -3.45 -11.19
CA SER A 17 -1.67 -4.19 -10.10
C SER A 17 -0.62 -4.77 -9.15
N MET A 18 -1.01 -5.13 -7.93
CA MET A 18 -0.12 -5.83 -7.00
C MET A 18 0.35 -7.18 -7.55
N LYS A 19 -0.49 -7.87 -8.32
CA LYS A 19 -0.11 -9.11 -8.99
C LYS A 19 0.95 -8.91 -10.08
N GLU A 20 0.91 -7.80 -10.79
CA GLU A 20 1.94 -7.47 -11.78
C GLU A 20 3.26 -7.08 -11.11
N VAL A 21 3.20 -6.35 -9.98
CA VAL A 21 4.38 -6.06 -9.14
C VAL A 21 5.00 -7.36 -8.61
N GLU A 22 4.20 -8.31 -8.12
CA GLU A 22 4.65 -9.64 -7.69
C GLU A 22 5.33 -10.41 -8.83
N ASN A 23 4.69 -10.44 -10.00
CA ASN A 23 5.25 -11.14 -11.17
C ASN A 23 6.57 -10.51 -11.64
N TYR A 24 6.69 -9.20 -11.61
CA TYR A 24 7.94 -8.50 -11.89
C TYR A 24 9.01 -8.85 -10.85
N TYR A 25 8.67 -8.77 -9.57
CA TYR A 25 9.60 -9.08 -8.48
C TYR A 25 10.20 -10.47 -8.60
N HIS A 26 9.38 -11.47 -8.92
CA HIS A 26 9.80 -12.86 -9.10
C HIS A 26 10.37 -13.19 -10.50
N GLY A 27 10.59 -12.18 -11.36
CA GLY A 27 11.13 -12.41 -12.71
C GLY A 27 10.20 -13.12 -13.67
N LYS A 28 8.90 -13.22 -13.34
CA LYS A 28 7.87 -13.87 -14.19
C LYS A 28 7.35 -12.96 -15.30
N LYS A 29 7.53 -11.66 -15.18
CA LYS A 29 7.07 -10.65 -16.13
C LYS A 29 8.05 -9.49 -16.17
N GLU A 30 8.40 -9.05 -17.37
CA GLU A 30 9.05 -7.76 -17.57
C GLU A 30 8.01 -6.64 -17.55
N ILE A 31 8.41 -5.46 -17.09
CA ILE A 31 7.55 -4.27 -17.06
C ILE A 31 8.15 -3.18 -17.94
N SER A 32 7.31 -2.24 -18.39
CA SER A 32 7.76 -1.06 -19.10
C SER A 32 8.70 -0.22 -18.24
N LYS A 33 9.65 0.50 -18.85
CA LYS A 33 10.42 1.55 -18.17
C LYS A 33 9.51 2.64 -17.60
N LYS A 34 8.36 2.88 -18.22
CA LYS A 34 7.30 3.77 -17.74
C LYS A 34 6.23 2.99 -16.96
N ALA A 35 6.63 2.22 -15.94
CA ALA A 35 5.72 1.52 -15.07
C ALA A 35 5.73 2.11 -13.66
N VAL A 36 4.54 2.31 -13.10
CA VAL A 36 4.34 2.78 -11.72
C VAL A 36 3.29 1.93 -11.02
N CYS A 37 3.38 1.80 -9.70
CA CYS A 37 2.32 1.25 -8.89
C CYS A 37 1.78 2.36 -7.98
N LEU A 38 0.52 2.74 -8.16
CA LEU A 38 -0.12 3.77 -7.36
C LEU A 38 -0.67 3.15 -6.08
N THR A 39 -0.17 3.60 -4.94
CA THR A 39 -0.61 3.09 -3.64
C THR A 39 -1.12 4.20 -2.75
N PHE A 40 -2.15 3.88 -1.96
CA PHE A 40 -2.77 4.74 -0.96
C PHE A 40 -2.85 3.96 0.34
N ASP A 41 -2.65 4.63 1.46
CA ASP A 41 -2.70 4.00 2.77
C ASP A 41 -3.93 4.45 3.56
N ASP A 42 -4.21 3.77 4.68
CA ASP A 42 -5.21 4.04 5.72
C ASP A 42 -6.67 3.67 5.38
N GLY A 43 -7.10 3.74 4.12
CA GLY A 43 -8.49 3.45 3.76
C GLY A 43 -9.48 4.56 4.11
N TYR A 44 -9.10 5.83 3.96
CA TYR A 44 -10.03 6.95 4.16
C TYR A 44 -11.18 6.95 3.14
N LYS A 45 -12.38 7.40 3.58
CA LYS A 45 -13.60 7.45 2.75
C LYS A 45 -13.44 8.32 1.49
N ASN A 46 -12.61 9.36 1.54
CA ASN A 46 -12.33 10.23 0.39
C ASN A 46 -11.61 9.49 -0.76
N PHE A 47 -11.04 8.33 -0.51
CA PHE A 47 -10.52 7.48 -1.59
C PHE A 47 -11.63 7.14 -2.59
N ASN A 48 -12.81 6.70 -2.12
CA ASN A 48 -13.91 6.33 -3.00
C ASN A 48 -14.62 7.54 -3.62
N THR A 49 -14.67 8.68 -2.92
CA THR A 49 -15.44 9.86 -3.37
C THR A 49 -14.62 10.82 -4.23
N VAL A 50 -13.30 10.82 -4.12
CA VAL A 50 -12.41 11.73 -4.85
C VAL A 50 -11.39 10.97 -5.70
N ILE A 51 -10.63 10.03 -5.09
CA ILE A 51 -9.49 9.38 -5.75
C ILE A 51 -9.97 8.40 -6.83
N LYS A 52 -10.85 7.46 -6.47
CA LYS A 52 -11.35 6.42 -7.39
C LYS A 52 -12.03 6.98 -8.67
N PRO A 53 -12.85 8.04 -8.63
CA PRO A 53 -13.36 8.69 -9.84
C PRO A 53 -12.27 9.21 -10.77
N ILE A 54 -11.19 9.80 -10.22
CA ILE A 54 -10.06 10.31 -11.00
C ILE A 54 -9.27 9.15 -11.62
N ILE A 55 -8.99 8.08 -10.84
CA ILE A 55 -8.34 6.86 -11.36
C ILE A 55 -9.12 6.29 -12.54
N LYS A 56 -10.46 6.17 -12.42
CA LYS A 56 -11.34 5.68 -13.49
C LYS A 56 -11.35 6.61 -14.70
N LYS A 57 -11.42 7.93 -14.49
CA LYS A 57 -11.39 8.94 -15.56
C LYS A 57 -10.18 8.77 -16.47
N TYR A 58 -9.02 8.51 -15.90
CA TYR A 58 -7.76 8.36 -16.64
C TYR A 58 -7.42 6.90 -16.95
N LYS A 59 -8.32 5.94 -16.67
CA LYS A 59 -8.15 4.49 -16.90
C LYS A 59 -6.85 3.94 -16.29
N LEU A 60 -6.48 4.44 -15.12
CA LEU A 60 -5.34 3.99 -14.36
C LEU A 60 -5.74 2.89 -13.38
N GLN A 61 -4.77 2.28 -12.71
CA GLN A 61 -4.99 1.30 -11.65
C GLN A 61 -4.30 1.75 -10.36
N ALA A 62 -4.92 1.46 -9.22
CA ALA A 62 -4.41 1.83 -7.91
C ALA A 62 -4.71 0.75 -6.86
N THR A 63 -3.89 0.73 -5.81
CA THR A 63 -4.08 -0.12 -4.64
C THR A 63 -4.32 0.75 -3.40
N ASN A 64 -5.30 0.39 -2.56
CA ASN A 64 -5.50 1.01 -1.26
C ASN A 64 -5.21 -0.01 -0.15
N PHE A 65 -4.26 0.30 0.72
CA PHE A 65 -3.96 -0.47 1.93
C PHE A 65 -4.80 0.04 3.09
N VAL A 66 -5.66 -0.82 3.64
CA VAL A 66 -6.76 -0.44 4.54
C VAL A 66 -6.48 -0.88 5.98
N ILE A 67 -6.74 0.00 6.95
CA ILE A 67 -6.71 -0.30 8.38
C ILE A 67 -8.01 -1.04 8.77
N GLY A 68 -7.93 -2.35 8.99
CA GLY A 68 -9.12 -3.19 9.21
C GLY A 68 -9.96 -2.79 10.44
N TYR A 69 -9.33 -2.33 11.53
CA TYR A 69 -10.06 -1.86 12.72
C TYR A 69 -11.00 -0.68 12.40
N LYS A 70 -10.56 0.25 11.57
CA LYS A 70 -11.36 1.42 11.19
C LYS A 70 -12.58 1.04 10.34
N THR A 71 -12.40 0.09 9.44
CA THR A 71 -13.49 -0.51 8.64
C THR A 71 -14.47 -1.30 9.54
N LYS A 72 -13.95 -2.15 10.44
CA LYS A 72 -14.78 -2.99 11.30
C LYS A 72 -15.62 -2.20 12.30
N THR A 73 -15.12 -1.08 12.79
CA THR A 73 -15.82 -0.24 13.77
C THR A 73 -16.80 0.74 13.13
N ASN A 74 -17.03 0.64 11.82
CA ASN A 74 -17.94 1.51 11.05
C ASN A 74 -17.62 3.00 11.25
N ASN A 75 -16.34 3.34 11.34
CA ASN A 75 -15.93 4.74 11.45
C ASN A 75 -16.26 5.47 10.13
N PRO A 76 -17.11 6.52 10.15
CA PRO A 76 -17.63 7.15 8.94
C PRO A 76 -16.57 7.87 8.10
N LEU A 77 -15.39 8.14 8.66
CA LEU A 77 -14.26 8.74 7.95
C LEU A 77 -13.48 7.72 7.09
N TYR A 78 -13.75 6.42 7.27
CA TYR A 78 -13.05 5.34 6.60
C TYR A 78 -13.97 4.50 5.71
N LEU A 79 -13.36 3.76 4.78
CA LEU A 79 -14.05 2.81 3.93
C LEU A 79 -14.73 1.72 4.78
N GLN A 80 -15.96 1.38 4.43
CA GLN A 80 -16.70 0.29 5.07
C GLN A 80 -16.43 -1.02 4.31
N LYS A 81 -16.82 -2.15 4.90
CA LYS A 81 -16.59 -3.48 4.30
C LYS A 81 -17.17 -3.60 2.88
N GLU A 82 -18.31 -3.00 2.65
CA GLU A 82 -19.01 -3.00 1.37
C GLU A 82 -18.27 -2.21 0.29
N ASP A 83 -17.43 -1.26 0.69
CA ASP A 83 -16.59 -0.46 -0.19
C ASP A 83 -15.37 -1.23 -0.72
N LEU A 84 -14.94 -2.30 -0.03
CA LEU A 84 -13.69 -3.03 -0.28
C LEU A 84 -13.87 -4.12 -1.36
N LYS A 85 -14.42 -3.74 -2.51
CA LYS A 85 -14.58 -4.64 -3.65
C LYS A 85 -13.57 -4.30 -4.73
N ASN A 86 -12.67 -5.23 -5.01
CA ASN A 86 -11.72 -5.10 -6.10
C ASN A 86 -12.46 -5.00 -7.44
N ASP A 87 -12.00 -4.10 -8.29
CA ASP A 87 -12.42 -3.98 -9.69
C ASP A 87 -11.17 -3.77 -10.59
N GLN A 88 -11.39 -3.57 -11.88
CA GLN A 88 -10.28 -3.36 -12.82
C GLN A 88 -9.45 -2.09 -12.57
N TYR A 89 -9.89 -1.20 -11.68
CA TYR A 89 -9.22 0.07 -11.39
C TYR A 89 -8.64 0.13 -9.99
N VAL A 90 -9.21 -0.60 -9.03
CA VAL A 90 -8.82 -0.50 -7.63
C VAL A 90 -8.79 -1.85 -6.96
N GLU A 91 -7.69 -2.10 -6.23
CA GLU A 91 -7.48 -3.24 -5.36
C GLU A 91 -7.37 -2.78 -3.90
N TYR A 92 -7.83 -3.61 -2.95
CA TYR A 92 -7.75 -3.35 -1.53
C TYR A 92 -6.98 -4.44 -0.82
N TYR A 93 -5.96 -4.05 -0.01
CA TYR A 93 -5.12 -4.94 0.77
C TYR A 93 -4.87 -4.40 2.17
N SER A 94 -4.11 -5.14 2.98
CA SER A 94 -3.93 -4.88 4.40
C SER A 94 -2.92 -3.77 4.69
N HIS A 95 -3.35 -2.79 5.53
CA HIS A 95 -2.49 -1.87 6.26
C HIS A 95 -2.49 -2.18 7.76
N SER A 96 -2.46 -3.47 8.12
CA SER A 96 -2.73 -4.04 9.43
C SER A 96 -4.19 -3.97 9.88
N TYR A 97 -4.54 -4.78 10.89
CA TYR A 97 -5.82 -4.59 11.56
C TYR A 97 -5.78 -3.36 12.47
N ASN A 98 -4.83 -3.29 13.40
CA ASN A 98 -4.75 -2.20 14.39
C ASN A 98 -3.32 -1.92 14.88
N MET A 99 -2.33 -1.94 13.97
CA MET A 99 -0.95 -1.57 14.31
C MET A 99 -0.66 -0.09 14.07
N HIS A 100 -1.57 0.65 13.42
CA HIS A 100 -1.38 2.06 13.07
C HIS A 100 -1.58 2.97 14.28
N HIS A 101 -0.71 2.82 15.30
CA HIS A 101 -0.67 3.60 16.52
C HIS A 101 0.75 3.92 16.93
N ILE A 102 0.93 5.05 17.64
CA ILE A 102 2.14 5.32 18.40
C ILE A 102 2.16 4.33 19.57
N GLY A 103 3.29 3.65 19.80
CA GLY A 103 3.44 2.71 20.88
C GLY A 103 3.46 3.37 22.27
N HIS A 104 3.42 2.55 23.32
CA HIS A 104 3.50 3.03 24.72
C HIS A 104 4.88 3.60 25.08
N LEU A 105 5.91 3.23 24.33
CA LEU A 105 7.26 3.79 24.51
C LEU A 105 7.41 5.08 23.73
N PRO A 106 8.08 6.11 24.29
CA PRO A 106 8.34 7.35 23.58
C PRO A 106 9.00 7.08 22.22
N TYR A 107 8.45 7.70 21.18
CA TYR A 107 8.98 7.64 19.80
C TYR A 107 8.87 6.30 19.06
N LYS A 108 8.37 5.20 19.67
CA LYS A 108 8.19 3.93 18.98
C LYS A 108 6.77 3.77 18.43
N LYS A 109 6.68 3.23 17.21
CA LYS A 109 5.40 2.79 16.64
C LYS A 109 5.01 1.44 17.26
N LYS A 110 3.71 1.16 17.34
CA LYS A 110 3.20 -0.07 17.96
C LYS A 110 3.89 -1.33 17.42
N ILE A 111 4.03 -1.43 16.10
CA ILE A 111 4.64 -2.60 15.44
C ILE A 111 6.07 -2.88 15.94
N GLU A 112 6.84 -1.88 16.35
CA GLU A 112 8.22 -2.05 16.80
C GLU A 112 8.34 -2.73 18.16
N THR A 113 7.24 -2.77 18.91
CA THR A 113 7.19 -3.34 20.27
C THR A 113 6.40 -4.64 20.34
N MET A 114 5.78 -5.07 19.24
CA MET A 114 4.95 -6.29 19.18
C MET A 114 5.81 -7.54 19.08
N THR A 115 5.35 -8.58 19.79
CA THR A 115 5.83 -9.95 19.60
C THR A 115 5.32 -10.54 18.29
N ILE A 116 5.92 -11.64 17.83
CA ILE A 116 5.46 -12.37 16.63
C ILE A 116 4.01 -12.82 16.78
N ASP A 117 3.61 -13.31 17.97
CA ASP A 117 2.24 -13.75 18.23
C ASP A 117 1.22 -12.62 18.19
N GLU A 118 1.58 -11.44 18.69
CA GLU A 118 0.73 -10.25 18.60
C GLU A 118 0.56 -9.79 17.14
N ILE A 119 1.61 -9.83 16.35
CA ILE A 119 1.57 -9.53 14.91
C ILE A 119 0.67 -10.54 14.21
N LYS A 120 0.86 -11.84 14.46
CA LYS A 120 0.01 -12.91 13.92
C LYS A 120 -1.47 -12.67 14.24
N LYS A 121 -1.81 -12.38 15.50
CA LYS A 121 -3.19 -12.09 15.91
C LYS A 121 -3.78 -10.86 15.20
N ASP A 122 -2.97 -9.84 14.92
CA ASP A 122 -3.41 -8.66 14.17
C ASP A 122 -3.76 -9.03 12.72
N PHE A 123 -2.90 -9.78 12.04
CA PHE A 123 -3.16 -10.28 10.69
C PHE A 123 -4.39 -11.19 10.62
N GLU A 124 -4.59 -12.06 11.60
CA GLU A 124 -5.76 -12.94 11.65
C GLU A 124 -7.07 -12.17 11.82
N LYS A 125 -7.07 -11.07 12.57
CA LYS A 125 -8.24 -10.19 12.69
C LYS A 125 -8.61 -9.49 11.38
N ASN A 126 -7.67 -9.34 10.46
CA ASN A 126 -7.94 -8.78 9.13
C ASN A 126 -8.55 -9.80 8.15
N LYS A 127 -8.36 -11.10 8.40
CA LYS A 127 -8.96 -12.15 7.56
C LYS A 127 -10.48 -11.97 7.51
N GLY A 128 -11.04 -11.98 6.31
CA GLY A 128 -12.47 -11.77 6.07
C GLY A 128 -12.92 -10.29 6.05
N LEU A 129 -12.02 -9.35 6.30
CA LEU A 129 -12.24 -7.92 6.06
C LEU A 129 -11.58 -7.48 4.76
N VAL A 130 -10.27 -7.70 4.65
CA VAL A 130 -9.45 -7.32 3.49
C VAL A 130 -8.37 -8.38 3.27
N SER A 131 -7.96 -8.61 2.02
CA SER A 131 -6.86 -9.53 1.70
C SER A 131 -5.56 -9.10 2.36
N THR A 132 -4.83 -10.09 2.89
CA THR A 132 -3.48 -9.91 3.45
C THR A 132 -2.37 -10.37 2.52
N ASP A 133 -2.68 -10.67 1.25
CA ASP A 133 -1.69 -11.12 0.27
C ASP A 133 -0.57 -10.10 0.06
N TYR A 134 -0.91 -8.83 0.11
CA TYR A 134 0.03 -7.72 0.06
C TYR A 134 -0.17 -6.82 1.27
N PHE A 135 0.93 -6.30 1.79
CA PHE A 135 0.93 -5.57 3.04
C PHE A 135 1.74 -4.27 2.94
N ALA A 136 1.21 -3.17 3.45
CA ALA A 136 1.98 -1.95 3.67
C ALA A 136 2.19 -1.75 5.17
N PHE A 137 3.45 -1.51 5.55
CA PHE A 137 3.78 -1.24 6.95
C PHE A 137 3.22 0.09 7.43
N PRO A 138 2.48 0.11 8.56
CA PRO A 138 2.08 1.35 9.22
C PRO A 138 3.28 2.26 9.45
N TYR A 139 3.16 3.54 9.10
CA TYR A 139 4.23 4.53 9.15
C TYR A 139 5.47 4.18 8.30
N GLY A 140 5.39 3.19 7.42
CA GLY A 140 6.53 2.65 6.69
C GLY A 140 7.57 1.95 7.57
N VAL A 141 7.27 1.71 8.84
CA VAL A 141 8.22 1.15 9.82
C VAL A 141 8.07 -0.36 9.89
N SER A 142 9.19 -1.06 9.75
CA SER A 142 9.31 -2.50 9.93
C SER A 142 10.19 -2.82 11.14
N CYS A 143 9.97 -3.98 11.76
CA CYS A 143 10.83 -4.54 12.78
C CYS A 143 11.17 -6.02 12.47
N GLN A 144 12.16 -6.58 13.17
CA GLN A 144 12.59 -7.96 12.94
C GLN A 144 11.46 -8.97 13.12
N ASN A 145 10.69 -8.87 14.22
CA ASN A 145 9.55 -9.76 14.49
C ASN A 145 8.51 -9.74 13.36
N ALA A 146 8.24 -8.56 12.80
CA ALA A 146 7.31 -8.45 11.66
C ALA A 146 7.87 -9.12 10.39
N GLN A 147 9.14 -8.92 10.09
CA GLN A 147 9.76 -9.59 8.94
C GLN A 147 9.79 -11.10 9.10
N ASP A 148 10.07 -11.61 10.30
CA ASP A 148 10.12 -13.05 10.58
C ASP A 148 8.71 -13.68 10.51
N TYR A 149 7.68 -13.00 11.01
CA TYR A 149 6.29 -13.42 10.81
C TYR A 149 5.93 -13.47 9.31
N LEU A 150 6.27 -12.43 8.53
CA LEU A 150 5.93 -12.37 7.11
C LEU A 150 6.56 -13.51 6.30
N LYS A 151 7.81 -13.92 6.62
CA LYS A 151 8.46 -15.08 5.99
C LYS A 151 7.70 -16.39 6.17
N SER A 152 7.00 -16.54 7.30
CA SER A 152 6.22 -17.75 7.62
C SER A 152 4.73 -17.64 7.27
N SER A 153 4.30 -16.49 6.74
CA SER A 153 2.91 -16.19 6.41
C SER A 153 2.59 -16.40 4.93
N SER A 154 1.33 -16.21 4.56
CA SER A 154 0.88 -16.20 3.16
C SER A 154 1.08 -14.86 2.45
N VAL A 155 1.66 -13.86 3.11
CA VAL A 155 1.93 -12.55 2.52
C VAL A 155 2.96 -12.70 1.39
N LYS A 156 2.66 -12.15 0.24
CA LYS A 156 3.49 -12.27 -0.95
C LYS A 156 4.53 -11.16 -1.04
N LEU A 157 4.12 -9.92 -0.79
CA LEU A 157 5.02 -8.75 -0.77
C LEU A 157 4.63 -7.81 0.36
N ALA A 158 5.62 -7.12 0.94
CA ALA A 158 5.37 -6.05 1.90
C ALA A 158 6.17 -4.77 1.59
N PHE A 159 5.55 -3.62 1.84
CA PHE A 159 6.00 -2.30 1.37
C PHE A 159 6.27 -1.35 2.52
N SER A 160 7.36 -0.59 2.37
CA SER A 160 7.74 0.55 3.21
C SER A 160 7.85 1.81 2.34
N TYR A 161 8.04 3.00 2.93
CA TYR A 161 8.31 4.23 2.18
C TYR A 161 9.51 5.01 2.71
N ASN A 162 10.34 4.38 3.55
CA ASN A 162 11.49 5.06 4.14
C ASN A 162 12.67 5.21 3.17
N GLN A 163 12.66 4.49 2.05
CA GLN A 163 13.78 4.41 1.12
C GLN A 163 13.78 5.50 0.05
N ASN A 164 12.61 6.03 -0.33
CA ASN A 164 12.43 7.04 -1.38
C ASN A 164 13.24 6.75 -2.64
N ARG A 165 13.12 5.55 -3.19
CA ARG A 165 13.81 5.11 -4.39
C ARG A 165 12.97 4.10 -5.17
N HIS A 166 13.36 3.85 -6.40
CA HIS A 166 12.73 2.81 -7.23
C HIS A 166 12.93 1.43 -6.63
N MET A 167 11.93 0.58 -6.80
CA MET A 167 11.97 -0.84 -6.47
C MET A 167 12.78 -1.61 -7.52
N THR A 168 13.54 -2.59 -7.07
CA THR A 168 14.25 -3.55 -7.90
C THR A 168 13.93 -4.99 -7.49
N ARG A 169 14.26 -5.97 -8.33
CA ARG A 169 14.12 -7.41 -8.00
C ARG A 169 15.08 -7.89 -6.90
N HIS A 170 16.09 -7.09 -6.56
CA HIS A 170 17.07 -7.40 -5.51
C HIS A 170 16.69 -6.86 -4.14
N ASP A 171 15.57 -6.15 -4.04
CA ASP A 171 15.07 -5.66 -2.78
C ASP A 171 14.55 -6.78 -1.88
N LYS A 172 14.57 -6.56 -0.57
CA LYS A 172 14.01 -7.52 0.37
C LYS A 172 12.49 -7.61 0.17
N GLN A 173 11.98 -8.82 -0.07
CA GLN A 173 10.58 -9.14 -0.38
C GLN A 173 9.57 -8.47 0.57
N TYR A 174 9.92 -8.39 1.86
CA TYR A 174 9.07 -7.82 2.90
C TYR A 174 9.56 -6.44 3.36
N LEU A 175 10.23 -5.69 2.47
CA LEU A 175 10.66 -4.32 2.72
C LEU A 175 10.83 -3.55 1.40
N LEU A 176 9.89 -3.71 0.49
CA LEU A 176 9.94 -3.07 -0.82
C LEU A 176 9.77 -1.55 -0.69
N PRO A 177 10.59 -0.77 -1.40
CA PRO A 177 10.57 0.70 -1.28
C PRO A 177 9.35 1.30 -1.96
N ARG A 178 8.91 2.45 -1.44
CA ARG A 178 7.92 3.33 -2.06
C ARG A 178 8.38 4.78 -1.91
N TYR A 179 7.92 5.64 -2.81
CA TYR A 179 8.00 7.09 -2.64
C TYR A 179 6.81 7.59 -1.82
N LEU A 180 7.08 8.41 -0.81
CA LEU A 180 6.03 9.07 -0.03
C LEU A 180 5.57 10.34 -0.74
N MET A 181 4.35 10.35 -1.26
CA MET A 181 3.71 11.51 -1.87
C MET A 181 2.97 12.35 -0.81
N PHE A 182 3.10 13.66 -0.85
CA PHE A 182 2.41 14.58 0.05
C PHE A 182 1.66 15.68 -0.73
N SER A 183 0.66 16.30 -0.10
CA SER A 183 -0.32 17.15 -0.76
C SER A 183 0.25 18.37 -1.48
N ASN A 184 1.30 18.97 -0.94
CA ASN A 184 1.97 20.16 -1.48
C ASN A 184 3.24 19.83 -2.29
N MET A 185 3.40 18.57 -2.73
CA MET A 185 4.54 18.17 -3.55
C MET A 185 4.59 18.96 -4.86
N PRO A 186 5.72 19.60 -5.17
CA PRO A 186 5.92 20.26 -6.45
C PRO A 186 5.77 19.27 -7.63
N PHE A 187 5.10 19.69 -8.68
CA PHE A 187 4.83 18.80 -9.81
C PHE A 187 6.09 18.32 -10.55
N PHE A 188 7.14 19.15 -10.58
CA PHE A 188 8.42 18.75 -11.17
C PHE A 188 9.07 17.60 -10.38
N LEU A 189 8.94 17.60 -9.05
CA LEU A 189 9.47 16.52 -8.20
C LEU A 189 8.71 15.21 -8.44
N PHE A 190 7.39 15.27 -8.60
CA PHE A 190 6.60 14.11 -9.01
C PHE A 190 7.11 13.53 -10.34
N LYS A 191 7.31 14.37 -11.37
CA LYS A 191 7.84 13.91 -12.65
C LYS A 191 9.19 13.22 -12.49
N TRP A 192 10.11 13.84 -11.78
CA TRP A 192 11.45 13.28 -11.54
C TRP A 192 11.41 11.92 -10.84
N TRP A 193 10.42 11.69 -9.97
CA TRP A 193 10.28 10.39 -9.28
C TRP A 193 9.68 9.29 -10.15
N VAL A 194 8.93 9.61 -11.17
CA VAL A 194 8.32 8.61 -12.07
C VAL A 194 9.14 8.39 -13.35
N GLU A 195 10.06 9.28 -13.68
CA GLU A 195 11.03 9.19 -14.77
C GLU A 195 12.25 8.35 -14.39
#